data_04bb9a5760d5753b06d4b8b3ea34cdd4
#
_entry.id   04bb9a5760d5753b06d4b8b3ea34cdd4
#
_cell.length_a   1.000
_cell.length_b   1.000
_cell.length_c   1.000
_cell.angle_alpha   90.00
_cell.angle_beta   90.00
_cell.angle_gamma   90.00
#
_symmetry.space_group_name_H-M   'P 1'
#
loop_
_entity.id
_entity.type
_entity.pdbx_description
1 polymer ?
#
loop_
_entity_poly.entity_id
_entity_poly.type
_entity_poly.pdbx_seq_one_letter_code
_entity_poly.pdbx_strand_id
1 'polypeptide(L)' 'MEQDKLNGEIIFNIDVMLAKRKMSLTELAEKVGITTANMSILKTGKAKAIRFSTLDAICKALDCQPADIIEYRADEE' A
#
# COMPACT_ATOMS: atom_id res chain seq x y z
N MET A 1 8.16 5.17 24.58
CA MET A 1 8.71 4.43 23.47
C MET A 1 9.41 5.35 22.50
N GLU A 2 10.42 4.85 21.92
CA GLU A 2 11.24 5.68 21.04
C GLU A 2 10.51 6.18 19.82
N GLN A 3 9.45 5.48 19.42
CA GLN A 3 8.70 5.90 18.25
C GLN A 3 8.08 7.28 18.42
N ASP A 4 7.83 7.67 19.65
CA ASP A 4 7.23 8.97 19.88
C ASP A 4 8.12 10.12 19.44
N LYS A 5 9.40 9.85 19.31
CA LYS A 5 10.34 10.89 18.90
C LYS A 5 10.48 11.02 17.41
N LEU A 6 10.01 10.02 16.68
CA LEU A 6 10.08 10.00 15.23
C LEU A 6 8.69 10.19 14.69
N ASN A 7 8.26 11.42 14.62
CA ASN A 7 6.91 11.74 14.22
C ASN A 7 6.73 11.51 12.73
N GLY A 8 5.63 10.82 12.40
CA GLY A 8 5.33 10.52 11.03
C GLY A 8 4.83 9.11 10.90
N GLU A 9 4.53 8.71 9.68
CA GLU A 9 3.98 7.40 9.42
C GLU A 9 4.16 7.01 7.97
N ILE A 10 4.08 5.72 7.74
CA ILE A 10 4.08 5.19 6.39
C ILE A 10 2.67 5.27 5.85
N ILE A 11 2.54 5.83 4.66
CA ILE A 11 1.27 6.00 3.97
C ILE A 11 1.22 5.05 2.79
N PHE A 12 0.08 4.40 2.60
CA PHE A 12 -0.14 3.56 1.43
C PHE A 12 -1.02 4.30 0.44
N ASN A 13 -0.54 4.41 -0.78
CA ASN A 13 -1.25 5.12 -1.85
C ASN A 13 -1.83 4.16 -2.88
N ILE A 14 -2.27 2.99 -2.42
CA ILE A 14 -2.82 1.99 -3.32
C ILE A 14 -4.07 2.52 -4.03
N ASP A 15 -4.94 3.21 -3.29
CA ASP A 15 -6.17 3.74 -3.88
C ASP A 15 -5.88 4.79 -4.94
N VAL A 16 -4.83 5.58 -4.77
CA VAL A 16 -4.42 6.56 -5.80
C VAL A 16 -4.04 5.82 -7.08
N MET A 17 -3.25 4.75 -6.94
CA MET A 17 -2.81 4.01 -8.10
C MET A 17 -3.96 3.24 -8.75
N LEU A 18 -4.90 2.73 -7.94
CA LEU A 18 -6.08 2.09 -8.49
C LEU A 18 -6.86 3.06 -9.36
N ALA A 19 -7.02 4.30 -8.88
CA ALA A 19 -7.71 5.31 -9.65
C ALA A 19 -6.98 5.63 -10.95
N LYS A 20 -5.66 5.74 -10.88
CA LYS A 20 -4.85 6.03 -12.07
C LYS A 20 -4.95 4.93 -13.10
N ARG A 21 -5.04 3.68 -12.66
CA ARG A 21 -5.10 2.54 -13.57
C ARG A 21 -6.53 2.10 -13.88
N LYS A 22 -7.51 2.78 -13.28
CA LYS A 22 -8.93 2.45 -13.46
C LYS A 22 -9.18 0.98 -13.13
N MET A 23 -8.61 0.54 -12.03
CA MET A 23 -8.69 -0.84 -11.56
C MET A 23 -9.40 -0.86 -10.23
N SER A 24 -10.23 -1.88 -10.01
CA SER A 24 -10.93 -2.03 -8.74
C SER A 24 -10.03 -2.74 -7.73
N LEU A 25 -10.37 -2.57 -6.45
CA LEU A 25 -9.66 -3.27 -5.39
C LEU A 25 -9.77 -4.78 -5.56
N THR A 26 -10.94 -5.26 -5.93
CA THR A 26 -11.16 -6.69 -6.13
C THR A 26 -10.27 -7.21 -7.26
N GLU A 27 -10.19 -6.47 -8.34
CA GLU A 27 -9.35 -6.87 -9.46
C GLU A 27 -7.88 -6.92 -9.05
N LEU A 28 -7.43 -5.95 -8.29
CA LEU A 28 -6.04 -5.95 -7.83
C LEU A 28 -5.79 -7.14 -6.91
N ALA A 29 -6.70 -7.41 -5.98
CA ALA A 29 -6.53 -8.54 -5.07
C ALA A 29 -6.42 -9.85 -5.83
N GLU A 30 -7.24 -10.02 -6.88
CA GLU A 30 -7.19 -11.21 -7.69
C GLU A 30 -5.86 -11.33 -8.42
N LYS A 31 -5.37 -10.24 -8.97
CA LYS A 31 -4.10 -10.26 -9.70
C LYS A 31 -2.92 -10.57 -8.78
N VAL A 32 -2.99 -10.10 -7.56
CA VAL A 32 -1.92 -10.31 -6.59
C VAL A 32 -2.03 -11.68 -5.92
N GLY A 33 -3.24 -12.22 -5.86
CA GLY A 33 -3.46 -13.54 -5.27
C GLY A 33 -3.73 -13.50 -3.78
N ILE A 34 -4.30 -12.41 -3.29
CA ILE A 34 -4.71 -12.31 -1.89
C ILE A 34 -6.19 -11.99 -1.84
N THR A 35 -6.78 -12.09 -0.66
CA THR A 35 -8.20 -11.80 -0.51
C THR A 35 -8.44 -10.30 -0.61
N THR A 36 -9.66 -9.95 -0.99
CA THR A 36 -10.08 -8.55 -1.03
C THR A 36 -9.97 -7.92 0.36
N ALA A 37 -10.28 -8.70 1.40
CA ALA A 37 -10.18 -8.22 2.77
C ALA A 37 -8.74 -7.86 3.12
N ASN A 38 -7.78 -8.72 2.75
CA ASN A 38 -6.38 -8.44 3.02
C ASN A 38 -5.88 -7.23 2.22
N MET A 39 -6.32 -7.12 0.97
CA MET A 39 -5.93 -5.96 0.17
C MET A 39 -6.50 -4.68 0.77
N SER A 40 -7.71 -4.74 1.31
CA SER A 40 -8.31 -3.59 1.95
C SER A 40 -7.52 -3.14 3.19
N ILE A 41 -7.02 -4.11 3.96
CA ILE A 41 -6.19 -3.80 5.11
C ILE A 41 -4.93 -3.06 4.69
N LEU A 42 -4.30 -3.50 3.59
CA LEU A 42 -3.14 -2.81 3.05
C LEU A 42 -3.50 -1.42 2.56
N LYS A 43 -4.61 -1.31 1.84
CA LYS A 43 -5.03 -0.03 1.28
C LYS A 43 -5.27 1.03 2.35
N THR A 44 -5.82 0.62 3.48
CA THR A 44 -6.15 1.57 4.54
C THR A 44 -4.97 1.84 5.46
N GLY A 45 -3.84 1.19 5.24
CA GLY A 45 -2.66 1.41 6.07
C GLY A 45 -2.71 0.73 7.42
N LYS A 46 -3.62 -0.22 7.60
CA LYS A 46 -3.77 -0.90 8.88
C LYS A 46 -2.93 -2.17 8.99
N ALA A 47 -2.27 -2.55 7.91
CA ALA A 47 -1.41 -3.71 7.94
C ALA A 47 -0.17 -3.41 8.78
N LYS A 48 0.26 -4.38 9.57
CA LYS A 48 1.47 -4.21 10.37
C LYS A 48 2.72 -4.59 9.61
N ALA A 49 2.55 -5.32 8.52
CA ALA A 49 3.67 -5.77 7.71
C ALA A 49 3.16 -6.11 6.32
N ILE A 50 4.06 -6.06 5.37
CA ILE A 50 3.78 -6.50 4.02
C ILE A 50 4.99 -7.30 3.56
N ARG A 51 4.72 -8.43 2.92
CA ARG A 51 5.80 -9.24 2.36
C ARG A 51 6.31 -8.59 1.09
N PHE A 52 7.61 -8.70 0.88
CA PHE A 52 8.18 -8.19 -0.36
C PHE A 52 7.54 -8.84 -1.59
N SER A 53 7.21 -10.13 -1.49
CA SER A 53 6.56 -10.80 -2.62
C SER A 53 5.20 -10.18 -2.93
N THR A 54 4.47 -9.76 -1.91
CA THR A 54 3.19 -9.10 -2.11
C THR A 54 3.41 -7.72 -2.73
N LEU A 55 4.40 -6.99 -2.23
CA LEU A 55 4.72 -5.68 -2.78
C LEU A 55 5.14 -5.79 -4.24
N ASP A 56 5.97 -6.79 -4.55
CA ASP A 56 6.37 -7.04 -5.94
C ASP A 56 5.15 -7.25 -6.83
N ALA A 57 4.22 -8.08 -6.37
CA ALA A 57 3.03 -8.40 -7.15
C ALA A 57 2.15 -7.18 -7.37
N ILE A 58 2.02 -6.34 -6.33
CA ILE A 58 1.25 -5.12 -6.45
C ILE A 58 1.87 -4.18 -7.47
N CYS A 59 3.19 -4.01 -7.39
CA CYS A 59 3.90 -3.16 -8.36
C CYS A 59 3.73 -3.67 -9.78
N LYS A 60 3.81 -4.99 -9.95
CA LYS A 60 3.64 -5.57 -11.27
C LYS A 60 2.21 -5.37 -11.77
N ALA A 61 1.23 -5.60 -10.92
CA ALA A 61 -0.18 -5.49 -11.32
C ALA A 61 -0.54 -4.04 -11.66
N LEU A 62 0.02 -3.09 -10.94
CA LEU A 62 -0.27 -1.68 -11.14
C LEU A 62 0.74 -1.00 -12.07
N ASP A 63 1.74 -1.73 -12.51
CA ASP A 63 2.79 -1.19 -13.39
C ASP A 63 3.36 0.09 -12.80
N CYS A 64 3.92 -0.04 -11.61
CA CYS A 64 4.44 1.12 -10.89
C CYS A 64 5.61 0.71 -10.00
N GLN A 65 6.20 1.68 -9.35
CA GLN A 65 7.33 1.48 -8.46
C GLN A 65 6.85 1.45 -7.01
N PRO A 66 7.62 0.84 -6.11
CA PRO A 66 7.24 0.84 -4.69
C PRO A 66 6.97 2.25 -4.14
N ALA A 67 7.72 3.25 -4.59
CA ALA A 67 7.52 4.61 -4.12
C ALA A 67 6.17 5.19 -4.52
N ASP A 68 5.53 4.61 -5.54
CA ASP A 68 4.20 5.03 -5.92
C ASP A 68 3.14 4.49 -4.98
N ILE A 69 3.48 3.48 -4.20
CA ILE A 69 2.55 2.77 -3.32
C ILE A 69 2.78 3.13 -1.87
N ILE A 70 4.03 3.28 -1.46
CA ILE A 70 4.41 3.47 -0.06
C ILE A 70 5.26 4.72 0.04
N GLU A 71 4.93 5.58 0.99
CA GLU A 71 5.75 6.75 1.26
C GLU A 71 5.78 7.02 2.75
N TYR A 72 6.82 7.67 3.19
CA TYR A 72 6.91 8.16 4.55
C TYR A 72 6.46 9.61 4.56
N ARG A 73 5.59 9.92 5.50
CA ARG A 73 5.11 11.29 5.65
C ARG A 73 5.38 11.72 7.07
N ALA A 74 6.24 12.72 7.21
CA ALA A 74 6.58 13.24 8.53
C ALA A 74 5.46 14.13 9.04
N ASP A 75 5.32 14.16 10.37
CA ASP A 75 4.41 15.12 10.97
C ASP A 75 4.94 16.52 10.73
N GLU A 76 4.01 17.43 10.54
CA GLU A 76 4.38 18.83 10.44
C GLU A 76 4.05 19.52 11.74
N GLU A 77 5.00 20.25 12.23
CA GLU A 77 4.86 20.93 13.50
C GLU A 77 4.53 22.38 13.33
#